data_dc142586e35f8ad40d7e773a080b17a0
#
_entry.id   dc142586e35f8ad40d7e773a080b17a0
#
_cell.length_a   1.000
_cell.length_b   1.000
_cell.length_c   1.000
_cell.angle_alpha   90.00
_cell.angle_beta   90.00
_cell.angle_gamma   90.00
#
_symmetry.space_group_name_H-M   'P 1'
#
loop_
_entity.id
_entity.type
_entity.pdbx_description
1 polymer ?
#
loop_
_entity_poly.entity_id
_entity_poly.type
_entity_poly.pdbx_seq_one_letter_code
_entity_poly.pdbx_strand_id
1 'polypeptide(L)'
;RDPLSGRGYVYQAMRVTGAADPTKSLKETMEGKLAQRKIVTGAASGYSSYGNQIGLATGLVDEIYHPNYVAKRLEIGAVMGAAPRKNVIRENSDPEDIIILLGGRTGRDGCGGATGSSKAHNTESIDTCGAEVQKGNAPTERKIQRLFRREEVSRLIKKCNDFGAGGVSVAIGELADGLKVDLDKVPKKYAGLD
;
A
#
# COMPACT_ATOMS: atom_id res chain seq x y z
N ARG A 1 -5.95 -1.42 -0.48
CA ARG A 1 -5.90 -1.15 -1.93
C ARG A 1 -6.51 -2.30 -2.74
N ASP A 2 -6.11 -3.55 -2.53
CA ASP A 2 -6.59 -4.69 -3.30
C ASP A 2 -8.13 -4.81 -3.32
N PRO A 3 -8.84 -4.68 -2.18
CA PRO A 3 -10.30 -4.66 -2.22
C PRO A 3 -10.88 -3.50 -3.03
N LEU A 4 -10.19 -2.34 -3.09
CA LEU A 4 -10.60 -1.22 -3.94
C LEU A 4 -10.49 -1.56 -5.42
N SER A 5 -9.47 -2.31 -5.83
CA SER A 5 -9.37 -2.82 -7.22
C SER A 5 -10.59 -3.65 -7.59
N GLY A 6 -11.12 -4.43 -6.65
CA GLY A 6 -12.40 -5.14 -6.78
C GLY A 6 -13.65 -4.27 -6.62
N ARG A 7 -13.50 -2.94 -6.45
CA ARG A 7 -14.58 -2.01 -6.06
C ARG A 7 -15.28 -2.43 -4.78
N GLY A 8 -14.57 -3.18 -3.93
CA GLY A 8 -15.05 -3.58 -2.62
C GLY A 8 -14.93 -2.45 -1.60
N TYR A 9 -15.83 -2.45 -0.64
CA TYR A 9 -15.75 -1.58 0.53
C TYR A 9 -15.15 -2.35 1.69
N VAL A 10 -14.00 -1.89 2.17
CA VAL A 10 -13.32 -2.47 3.35
C VAL A 10 -14.00 -1.95 4.60
N TYR A 11 -14.42 -2.85 5.47
CA TYR A 11 -15.09 -2.51 6.72
C TYR A 11 -14.32 -2.96 7.97
N GLN A 12 -13.33 -3.83 7.83
CA GLN A 12 -12.53 -4.32 8.95
C GLN A 12 -11.10 -4.64 8.50
N ALA A 13 -10.14 -4.35 9.37
CA ALA A 13 -8.75 -4.76 9.23
C ALA A 13 -8.32 -5.63 10.41
N MET A 14 -7.30 -6.44 10.18
CA MET A 14 -6.62 -7.25 11.19
C MET A 14 -5.13 -7.16 10.97
N ARG A 15 -4.37 -7.30 12.05
CA ARG A 15 -2.92 -7.24 12.02
C ARG A 15 -2.33 -8.29 12.95
N VAL A 16 -1.38 -9.06 12.43
CA VAL A 16 -0.49 -9.92 13.23
C VAL A 16 0.94 -9.59 12.87
N THR A 17 1.78 -9.33 13.85
CA THR A 17 3.16 -8.91 13.63
C THR A 17 4.13 -9.71 14.47
N GLY A 18 5.36 -9.81 14.02
CA GLY A 18 6.46 -10.44 14.74
C GLY A 18 7.59 -9.45 14.97
N ALA A 19 8.08 -9.37 16.20
CA ALA A 19 9.21 -8.55 16.61
C ALA A 19 10.10 -9.31 17.60
N ALA A 20 11.34 -8.85 17.77
CA ALA A 20 12.12 -9.27 18.92
C ALA A 20 11.74 -8.46 20.16
N ASP A 21 12.34 -8.79 21.30
CA ASP A 21 11.99 -8.20 22.58
C ASP A 21 12.18 -6.66 22.59
N PRO A 22 11.09 -5.88 22.70
CA PRO A 22 11.18 -4.42 22.71
C PRO A 22 11.71 -3.81 24.02
N THR A 23 11.89 -4.63 25.07
CA THR A 23 12.43 -4.19 26.35
C THR A 23 13.96 -4.17 26.38
N LYS A 24 14.60 -4.78 25.39
CA LYS A 24 16.05 -4.77 25.26
C LYS A 24 16.62 -3.35 25.19
N SER A 25 17.75 -3.15 25.82
CA SER A 25 18.45 -1.86 25.83
C SER A 25 19.02 -1.52 24.45
N LEU A 26 19.33 -0.24 24.24
CA LEU A 26 19.98 0.23 23.01
C LEU A 26 21.34 -0.47 22.79
N LYS A 27 22.05 -0.81 23.86
CA LYS A 27 23.36 -1.48 23.79
C LYS A 27 23.26 -2.93 23.25
N GLU A 28 22.09 -3.54 23.36
CA GLU A 28 21.81 -4.88 22.84
C GLU A 28 21.25 -4.86 21.42
N THR A 29 21.18 -3.68 20.81
CA THR A 29 20.72 -3.55 19.42
C THR A 29 21.78 -4.08 18.47
N MET A 30 21.37 -4.91 17.51
CA MET A 30 22.25 -5.42 16.45
C MET A 30 22.83 -4.25 15.65
N GLU A 31 24.12 -4.32 15.34
CA GLU A 31 24.82 -3.30 14.57
C GLU A 31 24.12 -3.02 13.24
N GLY A 32 23.99 -1.74 12.88
CA GLY A 32 23.33 -1.29 11.67
C GLY A 32 21.81 -1.46 11.66
N LYS A 33 21.18 -1.82 12.80
CA LYS A 33 19.72 -1.98 12.92
C LYS A 33 19.10 -0.99 13.89
N LEU A 34 17.82 -0.74 13.72
CA LEU A 34 17.04 0.03 14.67
C LEU A 34 16.72 -0.81 15.92
N ALA A 35 16.67 -0.14 17.08
CA ALA A 35 16.25 -0.77 18.31
C ALA A 35 14.82 -1.34 18.20
N GLN A 36 14.59 -2.53 18.77
CA GLN A 36 13.28 -3.20 18.69
C GLN A 36 12.14 -2.34 19.24
N ARG A 37 12.37 -1.61 20.33
CA ARG A 37 11.40 -0.66 20.88
C ARG A 37 10.99 0.41 19.84
N LYS A 38 11.96 0.93 19.09
CA LYS A 38 11.68 1.95 18.06
C LYS A 38 10.85 1.38 16.92
N ILE A 39 11.16 0.16 16.50
CA ILE A 39 10.43 -0.54 15.45
C ILE A 39 8.99 -0.80 15.88
N VAL A 40 8.78 -1.39 17.07
CA VAL A 40 7.45 -1.75 17.59
C VAL A 40 6.57 -0.52 17.78
N THR A 41 7.08 0.51 18.46
CA THR A 41 6.29 1.73 18.70
C THR A 41 6.01 2.50 17.42
N GLY A 42 6.97 2.55 16.48
CA GLY A 42 6.78 3.18 15.17
C GLY A 42 5.72 2.46 14.33
N ALA A 43 5.75 1.14 14.31
CA ALA A 43 4.75 0.35 13.61
C ALA A 43 3.35 0.53 14.20
N ALA A 44 3.22 0.48 15.53
CA ALA A 44 1.94 0.71 16.22
C ALA A 44 1.38 2.10 15.93
N SER A 45 2.22 3.13 15.98
CA SER A 45 1.82 4.50 15.64
C SER A 45 1.37 4.65 14.18
N GLY A 46 2.07 3.99 13.25
CA GLY A 46 1.72 4.00 11.83
C GLY A 46 0.36 3.37 11.57
N TYR A 47 0.09 2.22 12.12
CA TYR A 47 -1.20 1.54 12.00
C TYR A 47 -2.35 2.36 12.61
N SER A 48 -2.14 2.87 13.82
CA SER A 48 -3.13 3.71 14.50
C SER A 48 -3.45 4.97 13.70
N SER A 49 -2.43 5.68 13.25
CA SER A 49 -2.60 6.89 12.46
C SER A 49 -3.35 6.62 11.15
N TYR A 50 -2.95 5.58 10.42
CA TYR A 50 -3.58 5.24 9.15
C TYR A 50 -5.03 4.79 9.33
N GLY A 51 -5.28 3.89 10.28
CA GLY A 51 -6.62 3.38 10.58
C GLY A 51 -7.58 4.49 11.01
N ASN A 52 -7.13 5.42 11.85
CA ASN A 52 -7.93 6.56 12.28
C ASN A 52 -8.26 7.53 11.13
N GLN A 53 -7.31 7.79 10.24
CA GLN A 53 -7.52 8.66 9.09
C GLN A 53 -8.47 8.06 8.06
N ILE A 54 -8.37 6.76 7.80
CA ILE A 54 -9.28 6.08 6.88
C ILE A 54 -10.62 5.74 7.51
N GLY A 55 -10.72 5.77 8.84
CA GLY A 55 -11.92 5.44 9.59
C GLY A 55 -12.29 3.96 9.49
N LEU A 56 -11.31 3.08 9.64
CA LEU A 56 -11.45 1.64 9.54
C LEU A 56 -11.25 0.97 10.90
N ALA A 57 -12.20 0.14 11.31
CA ALA A 57 -12.08 -0.64 12.51
C ALA A 57 -11.00 -1.72 12.38
N THR A 58 -10.20 -1.89 13.43
CA THR A 58 -9.24 -3.00 13.54
C THR A 58 -9.80 -4.04 14.50
N GLY A 59 -10.18 -5.20 13.95
CA GLY A 59 -10.84 -6.27 14.72
C GLY A 59 -9.87 -7.15 15.51
N LEU A 60 -8.62 -7.22 15.08
CA LEU A 60 -7.54 -7.95 15.75
C LEU A 60 -6.23 -7.20 15.58
N VAL A 61 -5.52 -7.02 16.68
CA VAL A 61 -4.12 -6.61 16.71
C VAL A 61 -3.37 -7.55 17.64
N ASP A 62 -2.44 -8.30 17.09
CA ASP A 62 -1.60 -9.22 17.84
C ASP A 62 -0.13 -9.05 17.47
N GLU A 63 0.75 -9.22 18.44
CA GLU A 63 2.18 -9.11 18.23
C GLU A 63 2.91 -10.25 18.94
N ILE A 64 3.66 -11.02 18.18
CA ILE A 64 4.42 -12.19 18.65
C ILE A 64 5.87 -11.78 18.81
N TYR A 65 6.44 -12.03 19.98
CA TYR A 65 7.84 -11.75 20.26
C TYR A 65 8.68 -12.99 20.19
N HIS A 66 9.75 -12.95 19.39
CA HIS A 66 10.68 -14.04 19.24
C HIS A 66 12.09 -13.53 18.89
N PRO A 67 13.18 -14.06 19.50
CA PRO A 67 14.53 -13.56 19.30
C PRO A 67 15.00 -13.57 17.83
N ASN A 68 14.45 -14.45 16.99
CA ASN A 68 14.81 -14.52 15.59
C ASN A 68 14.28 -13.34 14.75
N TYR A 69 13.41 -12.49 15.30
CA TYR A 69 12.94 -11.26 14.63
C TYR A 69 13.83 -10.03 14.90
N VAL A 70 15.01 -10.22 15.52
CA VAL A 70 15.91 -9.10 15.83
C VAL A 70 16.42 -8.38 14.58
N ALA A 71 16.61 -9.08 13.48
CA ALA A 71 17.11 -8.51 12.23
C ALA A 71 16.01 -8.00 11.31
N LYS A 72 14.81 -8.55 11.41
CA LYS A 72 13.70 -8.25 10.49
C LYS A 72 12.36 -8.48 11.16
N ARG A 73 11.55 -7.46 11.19
CA ARG A 73 10.17 -7.53 11.65
C ARG A 73 9.29 -8.25 10.61
N LEU A 74 8.36 -9.06 11.08
CA LEU A 74 7.29 -9.62 10.27
C LEU A 74 6.03 -8.79 10.43
N GLU A 75 5.37 -8.48 9.32
CA GLU A 75 4.06 -7.82 9.31
C GLU A 75 3.10 -8.58 8.41
N ILE A 76 1.97 -9.00 8.98
CA ILE A 76 0.87 -9.62 8.28
C ILE A 76 -0.36 -8.75 8.53
N GLY A 77 -0.95 -8.27 7.44
CA GLY A 77 -2.21 -7.56 7.46
C GLY A 77 -3.27 -8.34 6.70
N ALA A 78 -4.49 -8.31 7.19
CA ALA A 78 -5.65 -8.80 6.47
C ALA A 78 -6.75 -7.75 6.53
N VAL A 79 -7.53 -7.66 5.47
CA VAL A 79 -8.70 -6.78 5.40
C VAL A 79 -9.90 -7.55 4.92
N MET A 80 -11.06 -7.18 5.42
CA MET A 80 -12.35 -7.73 5.01
C MET A 80 -13.12 -6.66 4.27
N GLY A 81 -13.44 -6.94 3.03
CA GLY A 81 -14.22 -6.05 2.18
C GLY A 81 -15.39 -6.77 1.54
N ALA A 82 -16.40 -6.03 1.16
CA ALA A 82 -17.57 -6.54 0.47
C ALA A 82 -18.08 -5.55 -0.58
N ALA A 83 -18.73 -6.08 -1.60
CA ALA A 83 -19.48 -5.30 -2.58
C ALA A 83 -20.83 -5.96 -2.84
N PRO A 84 -21.89 -5.22 -3.14
CA PRO A 84 -23.13 -5.81 -3.63
C PRO A 84 -22.87 -6.63 -4.89
N ARG A 85 -23.39 -7.85 -4.95
CA ARG A 85 -23.18 -8.76 -6.10
C ARG A 85 -23.54 -8.12 -7.43
N LYS A 86 -24.57 -7.30 -7.46
CA LYS A 86 -25.02 -6.59 -8.67
C LYS A 86 -24.01 -5.54 -9.19
N ASN A 87 -23.05 -5.11 -8.35
CA ASN A 87 -22.00 -4.14 -8.71
C ASN A 87 -20.71 -4.82 -9.16
N VAL A 88 -20.66 -6.14 -9.13
CA VAL A 88 -19.46 -6.90 -9.55
C VAL A 88 -19.46 -6.99 -11.07
N ILE A 89 -18.60 -6.20 -11.70
CA ILE A 89 -18.38 -6.22 -13.16
C ILE A 89 -17.03 -6.90 -13.41
N ARG A 90 -17.02 -7.83 -14.35
CA ARG A 90 -15.84 -8.58 -14.80
C ARG A 90 -15.84 -8.63 -16.32
N GLU A 91 -15.42 -7.53 -16.91
CA GLU A 91 -15.37 -7.35 -18.36
C GLU A 91 -13.92 -7.11 -18.79
N ASN A 92 -13.60 -7.42 -20.03
CA ASN A 92 -12.36 -7.00 -20.64
C ASN A 92 -12.47 -5.56 -21.12
N SER A 93 -11.33 -4.90 -21.21
CA SER A 93 -11.25 -3.59 -21.84
C SER A 93 -11.35 -3.71 -23.36
N ASP A 94 -12.01 -2.74 -23.98
CA ASP A 94 -12.16 -2.62 -25.41
C ASP A 94 -11.38 -1.42 -25.95
N PRO A 95 -11.07 -1.37 -27.26
CA PRO A 95 -10.59 -0.17 -27.89
C PRO A 95 -11.51 1.02 -27.59
N GLU A 96 -10.93 2.19 -27.36
CA GLU A 96 -11.63 3.44 -27.00
C GLU A 96 -12.14 3.53 -25.55
N ASP A 97 -11.95 2.51 -24.72
CA ASP A 97 -12.19 2.65 -23.29
C ASP A 97 -11.22 3.70 -22.68
N ILE A 98 -11.74 4.46 -21.71
CA ILE A 98 -10.99 5.52 -21.06
C ILE A 98 -10.29 4.97 -19.82
N ILE A 99 -8.98 5.20 -19.71
CA ILE A 99 -8.20 4.91 -18.50
C ILE A 99 -8.17 6.14 -17.62
N ILE A 100 -8.63 6.01 -16.38
CA ILE A 100 -8.63 7.07 -15.39
C ILE A 100 -7.63 6.74 -14.29
N LEU A 101 -6.64 7.61 -14.08
CA LEU A 101 -5.75 7.56 -12.93
C LEU A 101 -6.40 8.33 -11.78
N LEU A 102 -6.76 7.64 -10.72
CA LEU A 102 -7.45 8.21 -9.56
C LEU A 102 -6.60 8.07 -8.31
N GLY A 103 -6.25 9.17 -7.69
CA GLY A 103 -5.46 9.15 -6.44
C GLY A 103 -4.50 10.31 -6.32
N GLY A 104 -3.43 10.09 -5.56
CA GLY A 104 -2.36 11.06 -5.35
C GLY A 104 -1.20 10.88 -6.32
N ARG A 105 -0.26 11.81 -6.26
CA ARG A 105 1.00 11.72 -7.01
C ARG A 105 1.87 10.60 -6.44
N THR A 106 2.61 9.91 -7.27
CA THR A 106 3.48 8.81 -6.87
C THR A 106 4.90 9.26 -6.50
N GLY A 107 5.59 8.41 -5.73
CA GLY A 107 7.03 8.47 -5.57
C GLY A 107 7.74 7.61 -6.63
N ARG A 108 9.01 7.28 -6.38
CA ARG A 108 9.83 6.48 -7.30
C ARG A 108 9.23 5.10 -7.60
N ASP A 109 8.63 4.45 -6.61
CA ASP A 109 8.00 3.13 -6.75
C ASP A 109 6.89 3.10 -7.82
N GLY A 110 6.17 4.20 -7.99
CA GLY A 110 5.14 4.30 -9.01
C GLY A 110 5.68 4.33 -10.43
N CYS A 111 6.95 4.67 -10.60
CA CYS A 111 7.63 4.68 -11.91
C CYS A 111 8.45 3.41 -12.14
N GLY A 112 9.26 3.02 -11.15
CA GLY A 112 10.24 1.95 -11.26
C GLY A 112 9.87 0.63 -10.56
N GLY A 113 8.75 0.58 -9.88
CA GLY A 113 8.35 -0.57 -9.07
C GLY A 113 8.91 -0.58 -7.64
N ALA A 114 8.28 -1.35 -6.76
CA ALA A 114 8.58 -1.39 -5.34
C ALA A 114 9.81 -2.28 -5.02
N THR A 115 11.00 -1.83 -5.37
CA THR A 115 12.24 -2.60 -5.15
C THR A 115 12.77 -2.50 -3.73
N GLY A 116 12.51 -1.38 -3.03
CA GLY A 116 13.00 -1.14 -1.68
C GLY A 116 12.49 -2.13 -0.63
N SER A 117 11.26 -2.65 -0.80
CA SER A 117 10.67 -3.64 0.13
C SER A 117 11.38 -4.99 0.12
N SER A 118 12.13 -5.31 -0.93
CA SER A 118 12.86 -6.59 -1.08
C SER A 118 14.31 -6.51 -0.61
N LYS A 119 14.80 -5.33 -0.23
CA LYS A 119 16.19 -5.13 0.23
C LYS A 119 16.28 -5.19 1.76
N ALA A 120 17.45 -5.63 2.25
CA ALA A 120 17.76 -5.47 3.67
C ALA A 120 17.97 -3.99 3.97
N HIS A 121 17.27 -3.46 4.97
CA HIS A 121 17.41 -2.07 5.39
C HIS A 121 18.52 -1.89 6.42
N ASN A 122 19.27 -0.82 6.25
CA ASN A 122 20.32 -0.34 7.15
C ASN A 122 20.15 1.17 7.42
N THR A 123 21.11 1.79 8.09
CA THR A 123 21.07 3.22 8.39
C THR A 123 21.08 4.11 7.14
N GLU A 124 21.69 3.67 6.06
CA GLU A 124 21.75 4.38 4.78
C GLU A 124 20.44 4.28 3.98
N SER A 125 19.56 3.36 4.37
CA SER A 125 18.27 3.18 3.68
C SER A 125 17.36 4.40 3.76
N ILE A 126 17.54 5.28 4.75
CA ILE A 126 16.80 6.53 4.89
C ILE A 126 17.11 7.44 3.68
N ASP A 127 18.37 7.53 3.31
CA ASP A 127 18.82 8.40 2.22
C ASP A 127 18.55 7.79 0.84
N THR A 128 18.73 6.48 0.72
CA THR A 128 18.62 5.78 -0.56
C THR A 128 17.20 5.34 -0.93
N CYS A 129 16.35 5.04 0.07
CA CYS A 129 15.00 4.51 -0.13
C CYS A 129 13.88 5.45 0.35
N GLY A 130 14.20 6.59 0.93
CA GLY A 130 13.20 7.50 1.50
C GLY A 130 12.17 8.02 0.50
N ALA A 131 12.55 8.18 -0.76
CA ALA A 131 11.69 8.65 -1.84
C ALA A 131 10.94 7.51 -2.57
N GLU A 132 11.30 6.26 -2.31
CA GLU A 132 10.71 5.10 -2.98
C GLU A 132 9.35 4.72 -2.43
N VAL A 133 9.08 5.10 -1.20
CA VAL A 133 7.90 4.60 -0.49
C VAL A 133 6.62 5.08 -1.14
N GLN A 134 5.76 4.14 -1.46
CA GLN A 134 4.35 4.38 -1.73
C GLN A 134 3.73 4.98 -0.46
N LYS A 135 3.82 6.28 -0.32
CA LYS A 135 3.16 6.96 0.79
C LYS A 135 1.66 6.99 0.49
N GLY A 136 0.94 5.99 0.97
CA GLY A 136 -0.50 5.98 0.96
C GLY A 136 -1.04 7.28 1.54
N ASN A 137 -2.16 7.73 1.00
CA ASN A 137 -2.89 8.88 1.51
C ASN A 137 -4.25 8.37 2.01
N ALA A 138 -4.33 8.08 3.30
CA ALA A 138 -5.52 7.49 3.90
C ALA A 138 -6.79 8.33 3.70
N PRO A 139 -6.77 9.68 3.81
CA PRO A 139 -7.93 10.50 3.46
C PRO A 139 -8.37 10.36 2.00
N THR A 140 -7.43 10.27 1.06
CA THR A 140 -7.75 10.04 -0.36
C THR A 140 -8.33 8.65 -0.56
N GLU A 141 -7.75 7.61 0.05
CA GLU A 141 -8.28 6.25 -0.01
C GLU A 141 -9.68 6.17 0.58
N ARG A 142 -9.97 6.89 1.66
CA ARG A 142 -11.32 6.97 2.22
C ARG A 142 -12.31 7.57 1.22
N LYS A 143 -11.91 8.61 0.49
CA LYS A 143 -12.75 9.20 -0.55
C LYS A 143 -13.03 8.22 -1.68
N ILE A 144 -12.01 7.47 -2.12
CA ILE A 144 -12.15 6.43 -3.16
C ILE A 144 -13.07 5.31 -2.69
N GLN A 145 -12.92 4.83 -1.46
CA GLN A 145 -13.83 3.84 -0.87
C GLN A 145 -15.28 4.31 -0.91
N ARG A 146 -15.53 5.56 -0.55
CA ARG A 146 -16.88 6.14 -0.58
C ARG A 146 -17.41 6.30 -2.00
N LEU A 147 -16.55 6.66 -2.95
CA LEU A 147 -16.90 6.73 -4.36
C LEU A 147 -17.32 5.35 -4.90
N PHE A 148 -16.54 4.32 -4.60
CA PHE A 148 -16.82 2.97 -5.10
C PHE A 148 -18.01 2.27 -4.42
N ARG A 149 -18.55 2.84 -3.34
CA ARG A 149 -19.85 2.41 -2.79
C ARG A 149 -21.04 2.87 -3.64
N ARG A 150 -20.85 3.87 -4.46
CA ARG A 150 -21.89 4.38 -5.35
C ARG A 150 -22.07 3.42 -6.51
N GLU A 151 -23.27 2.86 -6.64
CA GLU A 151 -23.58 1.87 -7.65
C GLU A 151 -23.36 2.41 -9.07
N GLU A 152 -23.81 3.63 -9.29
CA GLU A 152 -23.69 4.31 -10.58
C GLU A 152 -22.22 4.49 -11.04
N VAL A 153 -21.28 4.56 -10.11
CA VAL A 153 -19.85 4.64 -10.39
C VAL A 153 -19.25 3.25 -10.59
N SER A 154 -19.48 2.34 -9.65
CA SER A 154 -18.88 1.01 -9.68
C SER A 154 -19.24 0.22 -10.93
N ARG A 155 -20.46 0.42 -11.44
CA ARG A 155 -20.94 -0.28 -12.64
C ARG A 155 -20.39 0.27 -13.96
N LEU A 156 -19.78 1.43 -13.95
CA LEU A 156 -19.09 1.99 -15.12
C LEU A 156 -17.65 1.44 -15.28
N ILE A 157 -17.11 0.78 -14.25
CA ILE A 157 -15.73 0.37 -14.23
C ILE A 157 -15.62 -1.10 -14.67
N LYS A 158 -15.10 -1.34 -15.87
CA LYS A 158 -14.81 -2.68 -16.39
C LYS A 158 -13.68 -3.35 -15.63
N LYS A 159 -12.52 -2.69 -15.55
CA LYS A 159 -11.33 -3.12 -14.82
C LYS A 159 -10.81 -2.02 -13.90
N CYS A 160 -10.21 -2.41 -12.81
CA CYS A 160 -9.54 -1.50 -11.89
C CYS A 160 -8.31 -2.21 -11.31
N ASN A 161 -7.19 -1.51 -11.26
CA ASN A 161 -5.97 -2.01 -10.66
C ASN A 161 -5.38 -0.98 -9.69
N ASP A 162 -4.56 -1.42 -8.75
CA ASP A 162 -3.91 -0.52 -7.81
C ASP A 162 -2.46 -0.21 -8.23
N PHE A 163 -1.91 0.87 -7.69
CA PHE A 163 -0.48 1.15 -7.77
C PHE A 163 0.23 0.45 -6.62
N GLY A 164 0.50 -0.83 -6.81
CA GLY A 164 1.30 -1.67 -5.94
C GLY A 164 2.71 -1.90 -6.48
N ALA A 165 3.25 -3.08 -6.22
CA ALA A 165 4.50 -3.54 -6.83
C ALA A 165 4.36 -3.56 -8.37
N GLY A 166 5.42 -3.21 -9.07
CA GLY A 166 5.43 -3.10 -10.53
C GLY A 166 5.07 -1.71 -11.07
N GLY A 167 4.62 -0.79 -10.22
CA GLY A 167 4.36 0.60 -10.59
C GLY A 167 3.39 0.74 -11.77
N VAL A 168 3.69 1.67 -12.68
CA VAL A 168 2.88 1.95 -13.87
C VAL A 168 2.72 0.72 -14.76
N SER A 169 3.76 -0.11 -14.88
CA SER A 169 3.73 -1.31 -15.73
C SER A 169 2.62 -2.27 -15.33
N VAL A 170 2.42 -2.46 -14.03
CA VAL A 170 1.36 -3.31 -13.50
C VAL A 170 0.03 -2.55 -13.42
N ALA A 171 0.03 -1.39 -12.80
CA ALA A 171 -1.22 -0.66 -12.52
C ALA A 171 -1.98 -0.29 -13.79
N ILE A 172 -1.29 0.07 -14.85
CA ILE A 172 -1.89 0.46 -16.14
C ILE A 172 -1.75 -0.67 -17.17
N GLY A 173 -0.57 -1.30 -17.24
CA GLY A 173 -0.29 -2.32 -18.26
C GLY A 173 -1.21 -3.54 -18.18
N GLU A 174 -1.69 -3.90 -17.00
CA GLU A 174 -2.62 -5.02 -16.81
C GLU A 174 -4.09 -4.67 -17.11
N LEU A 175 -4.41 -3.41 -17.38
CA LEU A 175 -5.79 -3.01 -17.67
C LEU A 175 -6.23 -3.43 -19.07
N ALA A 176 -5.32 -3.48 -20.04
CA ALA A 176 -5.63 -3.88 -21.40
C ALA A 176 -4.39 -4.43 -22.12
N ASP A 177 -4.62 -5.28 -23.13
CA ASP A 177 -3.57 -5.74 -24.02
C ASP A 177 -3.21 -4.60 -25.01
N GLY A 178 -1.93 -4.35 -25.20
CA GLY A 178 -1.46 -3.42 -26.24
C GLY A 178 -1.68 -1.93 -25.92
N LEU A 179 -1.24 -1.49 -24.75
CA LEU A 179 -1.24 -0.08 -24.37
C LEU A 179 0.08 0.63 -24.72
N LYS A 180 -0.03 1.88 -25.14
CA LYS A 180 1.11 2.81 -25.20
C LYS A 180 1.01 3.78 -24.02
N VAL A 181 2.00 3.74 -23.14
CA VAL A 181 2.06 4.58 -21.94
C VAL A 181 3.19 5.61 -22.09
N ASP A 182 2.86 6.88 -21.90
CA ASP A 182 3.82 7.97 -21.83
C ASP A 182 4.23 8.17 -20.38
N LEU A 183 5.42 7.68 -20.01
CA LEU A 183 5.92 7.72 -18.64
C LEU A 183 6.25 9.14 -18.15
N ASP A 184 6.57 10.06 -19.06
CA ASP A 184 6.87 11.45 -18.69
C ASP A 184 5.65 12.17 -18.10
N LYS A 185 4.45 11.68 -18.41
CA LYS A 185 3.18 12.23 -17.91
C LYS A 185 2.73 11.66 -16.57
N VAL A 186 3.46 10.73 -15.99
CA VAL A 186 3.13 10.17 -14.66
C VAL A 186 3.24 11.27 -13.61
N PRO A 187 2.17 11.54 -12.83
CA PRO A 187 2.18 12.56 -11.79
C PRO A 187 3.11 12.18 -10.64
N LYS A 188 4.28 12.81 -10.56
CA LYS A 188 5.32 12.55 -9.56
C LYS A 188 5.22 13.53 -8.38
N LYS A 189 5.57 13.06 -7.17
CA LYS A 189 5.61 13.88 -5.93
C LYS A 189 6.83 14.77 -5.85
N TYR A 190 7.92 14.31 -6.44
CA TYR A 190 9.25 14.92 -6.32
C TYR A 190 9.83 15.18 -7.69
N ALA A 191 10.60 16.22 -7.84
CA ALA A 191 11.46 16.44 -9.00
C ALA A 191 12.64 15.47 -9.00
N GLY A 192 13.21 15.19 -10.16
CA GLY A 192 14.40 14.31 -10.28
C GLY A 192 14.08 12.80 -10.14
N LEU A 193 12.86 12.41 -10.38
CA LEU A 193 12.46 11.01 -10.54
C LEU A 193 12.33 10.66 -12.03
N ASP A 194 13.39 10.85 -12.76
CA ASP A 194 13.46 10.58 -14.21
C ASP A 194 13.89 9.14 -14.48
#